data_0f6553fc338e1a822716c9e40b946fe9
#
_entry.id   0f6553fc338e1a822716c9e40b946fe9
#
_cell.length_a   1.000
_cell.length_b   1.000
_cell.length_c   1.000
_cell.angle_alpha   90.00
_cell.angle_beta   90.00
_cell.angle_gamma   90.00
#
_symmetry.space_group_name_H-M   'P 1'
#
loop_
_entity.id
_entity.type
_entity.pdbx_description
1 polymer ?
#
loop_
_entity_poly.entity_id
_entity_poly.type
_entity_poly.pdbx_seq_one_letter_code
_entity_poly.pdbx_strand_id
1 'polypeptide(L)'
;MKKNKYIFLFASVLASQFFVSCNEDSIDKVNSPIPYEAIGGYENSDAVAASSLIAKFSFENTISDSKNSVTGGVGTNVSYGAGIKGQAYKGSSNSFIAYSTVASSLVDIKSITVSMWINTNPHTGGAQSLFMLPKTTDFWGNIFSLIEGTGPANSMLMKNHLQKDVTPSIAWSGQFIEHSGANVLANMFGTWKHVVWTYSGTSSSYSMYIDGKKLDLPASIAKRYASDPLTGGVGYGELANSNVSKFIIGGFQQHLGAPWGAADGWMLNYTGLMDEFRIYKTALSDNEVVALYKLEKDNR
;
A
#
# COMPACT_ATOMS: atom_id res chain seq x y z
N MET A 1 -0.32 -84.44 -28.68
CA MET A 1 0.44 -83.41 -28.02
C MET A 1 -0.53 -82.32 -27.48
N LYS A 2 -0.91 -82.52 -26.23
CA LYS A 2 -1.75 -81.55 -25.48
C LYS A 2 -0.88 -81.02 -24.35
N LYS A 3 -0.59 -79.75 -24.30
CA LYS A 3 -0.16 -78.99 -23.09
C LYS A 3 -0.05 -77.50 -23.48
N ASN A 4 -0.54 -76.64 -22.65
CA ASN A 4 -0.44 -75.16 -22.58
C ASN A 4 -1.73 -74.39 -23.00
N LYS A 5 -2.77 -74.55 -22.20
CA LYS A 5 -3.94 -73.67 -22.23
C LYS A 5 -4.31 -73.12 -20.85
N TYR A 6 -3.44 -73.21 -19.81
CA TYR A 6 -3.85 -72.79 -18.46
C TYR A 6 -2.93 -71.74 -17.81
N ILE A 7 -2.02 -71.12 -18.57
CA ILE A 7 -1.10 -70.11 -18.00
C ILE A 7 -1.61 -68.65 -18.21
N PHE A 8 -2.63 -68.41 -19.01
CA PHE A 8 -3.11 -67.05 -19.30
C PHE A 8 -4.27 -66.56 -18.43
N LEU A 9 -4.78 -67.38 -17.49
CA LEU A 9 -5.94 -66.99 -16.66
C LEU A 9 -5.55 -66.51 -15.24
N PHE A 10 -4.26 -66.52 -14.85
CA PHE A 10 -3.82 -66.11 -13.52
C PHE A 10 -3.16 -64.71 -13.48
N ALA A 11 -2.92 -64.08 -14.64
CA ALA A 11 -2.27 -62.77 -14.71
C ALA A 11 -3.28 -61.62 -14.73
N SER A 12 -4.58 -61.87 -14.86
CA SER A 12 -5.59 -60.78 -14.93
C SER A 12 -6.34 -60.51 -13.64
N VAL A 13 -6.02 -61.23 -12.53
CA VAL A 13 -6.70 -61.01 -11.24
C VAL A 13 -5.80 -60.23 -10.23
N LEU A 14 -4.53 -59.99 -10.54
CA LEU A 14 -3.62 -59.26 -9.63
C LEU A 14 -3.45 -57.75 -9.97
N ALA A 15 -4.12 -57.23 -10.99
CA ALA A 15 -4.00 -55.81 -11.41
C ALA A 15 -5.14 -54.90 -10.94
N SER A 16 -6.09 -55.39 -10.13
CA SER A 16 -7.29 -54.61 -9.75
C SER A 16 -7.36 -54.21 -8.27
N GLN A 17 -6.23 -54.17 -7.56
CA GLN A 17 -6.25 -53.85 -6.12
C GLN A 17 -5.40 -52.66 -5.70
N PHE A 18 -5.05 -51.72 -6.59
CA PHE A 18 -4.32 -50.52 -6.20
C PHE A 18 -5.03 -49.22 -6.61
N PHE A 19 -6.34 -49.17 -6.48
CA PHE A 19 -7.04 -47.91 -6.32
C PHE A 19 -7.74 -47.91 -4.98
N VAL A 20 -6.94 -47.85 -3.89
CA VAL A 20 -7.46 -47.29 -2.66
C VAL A 20 -7.51 -45.78 -2.91
N SER A 21 -8.66 -45.30 -3.33
CA SER A 21 -9.06 -43.93 -3.21
C SER A 21 -8.75 -43.50 -1.77
N CYS A 22 -7.90 -42.52 -1.56
CA CYS A 22 -7.87 -41.80 -0.31
C CYS A 22 -9.27 -41.26 -0.11
N ASN A 23 -10.04 -41.87 0.77
CA ASN A 23 -11.28 -41.27 1.25
C ASN A 23 -10.88 -39.98 1.96
N GLU A 24 -11.43 -38.85 1.52
CA GLU A 24 -11.28 -37.54 2.18
C GLU A 24 -11.87 -37.53 3.59
N ASP A 25 -12.48 -38.61 4.04
CA ASP A 25 -13.15 -38.74 5.34
C ASP A 25 -12.22 -39.05 6.52
N SER A 26 -10.89 -39.15 6.30
CA SER A 26 -9.92 -39.43 7.38
C SER A 26 -9.11 -38.22 7.84
N ILE A 27 -9.54 -37.00 7.51
CA ILE A 27 -8.96 -35.81 8.16
C ILE A 27 -9.39 -35.88 9.63
N ASP A 28 -8.43 -36.12 10.50
CA ASP A 28 -8.64 -36.09 11.95
C ASP A 28 -9.04 -34.66 12.37
N LYS A 29 -10.36 -34.44 12.42
CA LYS A 29 -10.95 -33.15 12.80
C LYS A 29 -10.64 -32.76 14.25
N VAL A 30 -10.19 -33.71 15.07
CA VAL A 30 -9.82 -33.46 16.47
C VAL A 30 -8.43 -32.83 16.56
N ASN A 31 -7.52 -33.19 15.67
CA ASN A 31 -6.15 -32.65 15.60
C ASN A 31 -5.94 -31.64 14.44
N SER A 32 -6.98 -31.30 13.71
CA SER A 32 -6.91 -30.22 12.73
C SER A 32 -6.64 -28.90 13.45
N PRO A 33 -5.72 -28.04 12.93
CA PRO A 33 -5.54 -26.70 13.50
C PRO A 33 -6.87 -25.99 13.63
N ILE A 34 -7.16 -25.45 14.80
CA ILE A 34 -8.36 -24.64 15.00
C ILE A 34 -8.27 -23.47 14.00
N PRO A 35 -9.27 -23.29 13.12
CA PRO A 35 -9.26 -22.16 12.20
C PRO A 35 -9.13 -20.86 13.01
N TYR A 36 -8.25 -19.96 12.59
CA TYR A 36 -8.17 -18.65 13.21
C TYR A 36 -9.53 -17.95 13.13
N GLU A 37 -9.98 -17.36 14.22
CA GLU A 37 -11.18 -16.55 14.21
C GLU A 37 -11.02 -15.39 13.21
N ALA A 38 -12.04 -15.18 12.39
CA ALA A 38 -12.05 -14.08 11.43
C ALA A 38 -12.05 -12.73 12.14
N ILE A 39 -11.21 -11.81 11.71
CA ILE A 39 -11.16 -10.45 12.25
C ILE A 39 -11.93 -9.53 11.29
N GLY A 40 -13.03 -8.96 11.76
CA GLY A 40 -13.90 -8.12 10.94
C GLY A 40 -14.53 -8.87 9.75
N GLY A 41 -14.64 -10.21 9.85
CA GLY A 41 -15.13 -11.08 8.77
C GLY A 41 -14.06 -11.55 7.78
N TYR A 42 -12.78 -11.27 8.03
CA TYR A 42 -11.66 -11.63 7.16
C TYR A 42 -10.72 -12.62 7.84
N GLU A 43 -10.28 -13.64 7.12
CA GLU A 43 -9.34 -14.66 7.63
C GLU A 43 -7.87 -14.22 7.52
N ASN A 44 -7.56 -13.37 6.54
CA ASN A 44 -6.22 -12.84 6.29
C ASN A 44 -6.28 -11.42 5.72
N SER A 45 -5.16 -10.71 5.76
CA SER A 45 -5.06 -9.32 5.33
C SER A 45 -5.32 -9.12 3.82
N ASP A 46 -5.05 -10.11 2.99
CA ASP A 46 -5.28 -10.04 1.54
C ASP A 46 -6.76 -10.17 1.16
N ALA A 47 -7.59 -10.71 2.07
CA ALA A 47 -9.04 -10.77 1.90
C ALA A 47 -9.73 -9.42 2.16
N VAL A 48 -9.08 -8.51 2.93
CA VAL A 48 -9.66 -7.20 3.25
C VAL A 48 -9.84 -6.39 1.97
N ALA A 49 -11.11 -6.11 1.63
CA ALA A 49 -11.49 -5.36 0.43
C ALA A 49 -10.74 -5.81 -0.85
N ALA A 50 -10.53 -7.12 -1.03
CA ALA A 50 -9.69 -7.72 -2.06
C ALA A 50 -10.00 -7.24 -3.49
N SER A 51 -11.28 -6.97 -3.80
CA SER A 51 -11.71 -6.47 -5.12
C SER A 51 -11.29 -5.02 -5.40
N SER A 52 -10.93 -4.27 -4.36
CA SER A 52 -10.45 -2.89 -4.46
C SER A 52 -8.93 -2.76 -4.29
N LEU A 53 -8.23 -3.81 -3.86
CA LEU A 53 -6.78 -3.84 -3.73
C LEU A 53 -6.13 -3.85 -5.12
N ILE A 54 -5.45 -2.76 -5.49
CA ILE A 54 -4.86 -2.58 -6.82
C ILE A 54 -3.33 -2.63 -6.82
N ALA A 55 -2.66 -2.36 -5.72
CA ALA A 55 -1.20 -2.55 -5.61
C ALA A 55 -0.84 -3.10 -4.24
N LYS A 56 0.13 -4.03 -4.17
CA LYS A 56 0.66 -4.62 -2.93
C LYS A 56 2.13 -4.95 -3.08
N PHE A 57 2.92 -4.42 -2.15
CA PHE A 57 4.35 -4.66 -2.01
C PHE A 57 4.63 -5.22 -0.61
N SER A 58 4.95 -6.49 -0.55
CA SER A 58 5.29 -7.17 0.71
C SER A 58 6.79 -7.10 1.05
N PHE A 59 7.62 -6.65 0.11
CA PHE A 59 9.08 -6.49 0.27
C PHE A 59 9.84 -7.73 0.76
N GLU A 60 9.32 -8.94 0.52
CA GLU A 60 9.97 -10.22 0.84
C GLU A 60 11.16 -10.49 -0.09
N ASN A 61 12.25 -9.72 0.10
CA ASN A 61 13.42 -9.67 -0.78
C ASN A 61 13.06 -9.40 -2.26
N THR A 62 11.97 -8.70 -2.49
CA THR A 62 11.47 -8.35 -3.81
C THR A 62 10.92 -6.92 -3.82
N ILE A 63 11.00 -6.28 -4.99
CA ILE A 63 10.40 -4.98 -5.23
C ILE A 63 9.10 -5.10 -6.06
N SER A 64 8.59 -6.31 -6.26
CA SER A 64 7.47 -6.54 -7.15
C SER A 64 6.13 -6.14 -6.51
N ASP A 65 5.28 -5.50 -7.31
CA ASP A 65 3.86 -5.35 -7.00
C ASP A 65 3.13 -6.65 -7.35
N SER A 66 2.59 -7.33 -6.35
CA SER A 66 1.87 -8.61 -6.55
C SER A 66 0.54 -8.45 -7.31
N LYS A 67 0.05 -7.22 -7.52
CA LYS A 67 -1.15 -6.90 -8.30
C LYS A 67 -0.83 -6.45 -9.72
N ASN A 68 0.45 -6.25 -10.05
CA ASN A 68 0.91 -5.81 -11.36
C ASN A 68 0.33 -4.45 -11.83
N SER A 69 -0.14 -3.60 -10.92
CA SER A 69 -0.53 -2.23 -11.28
C SER A 69 0.66 -1.34 -11.60
N VAL A 70 1.84 -1.72 -11.09
CA VAL A 70 3.11 -1.16 -11.53
C VAL A 70 4.10 -2.27 -11.85
N THR A 71 4.86 -2.10 -12.95
CA THR A 71 5.83 -3.09 -13.42
C THR A 71 7.11 -2.42 -13.91
N GLY A 72 8.11 -3.22 -14.27
CA GLY A 72 9.41 -2.70 -14.69
C GLY A 72 10.14 -1.97 -13.56
N GLY A 73 10.05 -2.53 -12.34
CA GLY A 73 10.71 -1.98 -11.15
C GLY A 73 12.23 -2.09 -11.24
N VAL A 74 12.91 -0.98 -10.97
CA VAL A 74 14.36 -0.89 -10.82
C VAL A 74 14.68 -0.29 -9.47
N GLY A 75 15.41 -1.03 -8.66
CA GLY A 75 15.87 -0.58 -7.35
C GLY A 75 17.24 0.09 -7.44
N THR A 76 17.37 1.27 -6.86
CA THR A 76 18.67 1.94 -6.63
C THR A 76 19.05 1.72 -5.19
N ASN A 77 20.20 1.10 -4.93
CA ASN A 77 20.73 0.81 -3.58
C ASN A 77 19.69 0.21 -2.61
N VAL A 78 18.80 -0.63 -3.12
CA VAL A 78 17.76 -1.28 -2.31
C VAL A 78 18.39 -2.31 -1.39
N SER A 79 17.95 -2.31 -0.15
CA SER A 79 18.28 -3.32 0.86
C SER A 79 17.02 -3.71 1.64
N TYR A 80 17.13 -4.77 2.42
CA TYR A 80 16.02 -5.30 3.20
C TYR A 80 16.42 -5.42 4.67
N GLY A 81 15.43 -5.40 5.54
CA GLY A 81 15.59 -5.58 6.98
C GLY A 81 14.42 -6.36 7.56
N ALA A 82 14.43 -6.64 8.86
CA ALA A 82 13.31 -7.32 9.50
C ALA A 82 12.04 -6.47 9.40
N GLY A 83 10.97 -7.04 8.80
CA GLY A 83 9.68 -6.45 8.60
C GLY A 83 8.74 -6.63 9.79
N ILE A 84 7.52 -6.11 9.67
CA ILE A 84 6.40 -6.50 10.53
C ILE A 84 5.97 -7.93 10.17
N LYS A 85 6.15 -8.28 8.90
CA LYS A 85 5.96 -9.59 8.34
C LYS A 85 7.17 -9.92 7.47
N GLY A 86 7.95 -10.96 7.82
CA GLY A 86 9.13 -11.35 7.05
C GLY A 86 10.18 -10.26 6.89
N GLN A 87 10.34 -9.76 5.66
CA GLN A 87 11.29 -8.72 5.29
C GLN A 87 10.58 -7.41 4.92
N ALA A 88 11.27 -6.30 5.11
CA ALA A 88 10.81 -4.95 4.76
C ALA A 88 11.81 -4.27 3.83
N TYR A 89 11.36 -3.36 2.98
CA TYR A 89 12.23 -2.40 2.32
C TYR A 89 12.96 -1.56 3.35
N LYS A 90 14.29 -1.52 3.26
CA LYS A 90 15.16 -0.71 4.10
C LYS A 90 15.72 0.43 3.27
N GLY A 91 15.17 1.62 3.49
CA GLY A 91 15.59 2.84 2.83
C GLY A 91 16.94 3.36 3.33
N SER A 92 17.57 4.19 2.51
CA SER A 92 18.80 4.92 2.82
C SER A 92 18.80 6.27 2.10
N SER A 93 19.76 7.14 2.41
CA SER A 93 19.85 8.49 1.84
C SER A 93 20.00 8.54 0.31
N ASN A 94 20.24 7.42 -0.33
CA ASN A 94 20.41 7.30 -1.79
C ASN A 94 19.70 6.07 -2.36
N SER A 95 18.67 5.56 -1.68
CA SER A 95 17.89 4.41 -2.13
C SER A 95 16.47 4.79 -2.52
N PHE A 96 15.99 4.21 -3.60
CA PHE A 96 14.59 4.28 -4.03
C PHE A 96 14.29 3.16 -5.03
N ILE A 97 13.00 2.94 -5.30
CA ILE A 97 12.52 2.00 -6.32
C ILE A 97 11.69 2.79 -7.33
N ALA A 98 12.02 2.67 -8.61
CA ALA A 98 11.27 3.30 -9.69
C ALA A 98 10.65 2.24 -10.60
N TYR A 99 9.37 2.41 -10.93
CA TYR A 99 8.62 1.54 -11.85
C TYR A 99 8.34 2.29 -13.12
N SER A 100 8.63 1.65 -14.26
CA SER A 100 8.52 2.28 -15.58
C SER A 100 7.14 2.20 -16.21
N THR A 101 6.25 1.36 -15.69
CA THR A 101 4.89 1.17 -16.22
C THR A 101 3.87 1.25 -15.09
N VAL A 102 2.80 2.01 -15.34
CA VAL A 102 1.67 2.18 -14.42
C VAL A 102 0.38 1.82 -15.14
N ALA A 103 -0.39 0.89 -14.59
CA ALA A 103 -1.65 0.46 -15.16
C ALA A 103 -2.77 1.50 -14.94
N SER A 104 -3.76 1.48 -15.81
CA SER A 104 -4.96 2.34 -15.71
C SER A 104 -5.70 2.17 -14.38
N SER A 105 -5.67 0.99 -13.79
CA SER A 105 -6.24 0.74 -12.45
C SER A 105 -5.72 1.67 -11.37
N LEU A 106 -4.46 2.15 -11.49
CA LEU A 106 -3.86 3.11 -10.57
C LEU A 106 -3.96 4.55 -11.11
N VAL A 107 -3.89 4.74 -12.44
CA VAL A 107 -4.03 6.07 -13.05
C VAL A 107 -5.42 6.64 -12.88
N ASP A 108 -6.46 5.82 -13.12
CA ASP A 108 -7.87 6.25 -13.20
C ASP A 108 -8.63 6.15 -11.87
N ILE A 109 -7.92 6.04 -10.76
CA ILE A 109 -8.59 5.95 -9.44
C ILE A 109 -9.37 7.22 -9.12
N LYS A 110 -10.55 7.04 -8.49
CA LYS A 110 -11.48 8.11 -8.11
C LYS A 110 -11.51 8.36 -6.61
N SER A 111 -11.23 7.32 -5.86
CA SER A 111 -11.05 7.30 -4.41
C SER A 111 -9.82 6.48 -4.11
N ILE A 112 -9.24 6.61 -2.94
CA ILE A 112 -8.00 5.88 -2.61
C ILE A 112 -7.93 5.55 -1.12
N THR A 113 -7.34 4.41 -0.83
CA THR A 113 -6.70 4.13 0.46
C THR A 113 -5.26 3.76 0.21
N VAL A 114 -4.38 4.35 0.99
CA VAL A 114 -2.96 3.96 1.09
C VAL A 114 -2.73 3.42 2.48
N SER A 115 -2.20 2.21 2.56
CA SER A 115 -1.84 1.53 3.81
C SER A 115 -0.38 1.11 3.76
N MET A 116 0.35 1.32 4.84
CA MET A 116 1.73 0.87 4.96
C MET A 116 2.14 0.73 6.43
N TRP A 117 3.05 -0.18 6.68
CA TRP A 117 3.80 -0.19 7.92
C TRP A 117 5.11 0.56 7.72
N ILE A 118 5.44 1.44 8.66
CA ILE A 118 6.70 2.18 8.67
C ILE A 118 7.37 2.08 10.04
N ASN A 119 8.70 1.99 10.02
CA ASN A 119 9.52 2.15 11.20
C ASN A 119 10.66 3.11 10.84
N THR A 120 10.62 4.31 11.35
CA THR A 120 11.54 5.40 10.98
C THR A 120 11.99 6.16 12.20
N ASN A 121 13.05 6.94 12.03
CA ASN A 121 13.59 7.84 13.05
C ASN A 121 13.35 9.30 12.66
N PRO A 122 13.40 10.24 13.63
CA PRO A 122 13.43 11.66 13.32
C PRO A 122 14.59 11.98 12.37
N HIS A 123 14.37 12.92 11.46
CA HIS A 123 15.39 13.42 10.55
C HIS A 123 15.30 14.95 10.41
N THR A 124 16.28 15.56 9.77
CA THR A 124 16.36 16.99 9.52
C THR A 124 16.79 17.24 8.06
N GLY A 125 16.73 18.47 7.63
CA GLY A 125 17.30 18.91 6.35
C GLY A 125 16.37 18.83 5.16
N GLY A 126 15.12 18.41 5.33
CA GLY A 126 14.15 18.34 4.23
C GLY A 126 13.06 17.31 4.46
N ALA A 127 12.31 17.00 3.42
CA ALA A 127 11.22 16.02 3.45
C ALA A 127 11.66 14.69 2.85
N GLN A 128 11.33 13.58 3.50
CA GLN A 128 11.49 12.23 2.97
C GLN A 128 10.22 11.79 2.24
N SER A 129 10.36 11.33 0.99
CA SER A 129 9.22 10.79 0.24
C SER A 129 9.05 9.31 0.52
N LEU A 130 7.87 8.92 1.01
CA LEU A 130 7.49 7.51 1.19
C LEU A 130 7.17 6.84 -0.14
N PHE A 131 6.34 7.48 -0.94
CA PHE A 131 6.01 7.07 -2.31
C PHE A 131 5.49 8.27 -3.09
N MET A 132 5.52 8.15 -4.42
CA MET A 132 4.96 9.15 -5.32
C MET A 132 4.43 8.50 -6.60
N LEU A 133 3.28 8.99 -7.07
CA LEU A 133 2.77 8.81 -8.42
C LEU A 133 3.16 10.06 -9.22
N PRO A 134 4.27 10.04 -9.98
CA PRO A 134 4.80 11.19 -10.70
C PRO A 134 3.83 11.81 -11.71
N LYS A 135 4.03 13.10 -11.97
CA LYS A 135 3.36 13.85 -13.03
C LYS A 135 4.40 14.54 -13.90
N THR A 136 4.46 14.21 -15.19
CA THR A 136 5.56 14.66 -16.08
C THR A 136 5.51 16.15 -16.42
N THR A 137 4.40 16.81 -16.13
CA THR A 137 4.15 18.23 -16.49
C THR A 137 4.11 19.16 -15.29
N ASP A 138 4.43 18.65 -14.10
CA ASP A 138 4.33 19.42 -12.87
C ASP A 138 5.53 19.16 -11.94
N PHE A 139 5.86 20.14 -11.12
CA PHE A 139 6.88 20.00 -10.06
C PHE A 139 6.47 18.97 -9.01
N TRP A 140 5.18 18.92 -8.68
CA TRP A 140 4.60 17.94 -7.75
C TRP A 140 4.01 16.75 -8.50
N GLY A 141 4.03 15.57 -7.88
CA GLY A 141 3.36 14.38 -8.40
C GLY A 141 1.84 14.45 -8.27
N ASN A 142 1.16 13.46 -8.80
CA ASN A 142 -0.28 13.32 -8.68
C ASN A 142 -0.71 12.94 -7.24
N ILE A 143 -0.12 11.88 -6.71
CA ILE A 143 -0.42 11.35 -5.36
C ILE A 143 0.90 11.02 -4.69
N PHE A 144 1.08 11.44 -3.45
CA PHE A 144 2.27 11.11 -2.67
C PHE A 144 2.08 11.27 -1.17
N SER A 145 3.01 10.72 -0.40
CA SER A 145 3.14 10.94 1.04
C SER A 145 4.57 11.33 1.39
N LEU A 146 4.70 12.37 2.21
CA LEU A 146 5.98 12.89 2.69
C LEU A 146 6.03 12.89 4.21
N ILE A 147 7.23 12.73 4.77
CA ILE A 147 7.56 13.02 6.17
C ILE A 147 8.49 14.22 6.19
N GLU A 148 8.08 15.31 6.81
CA GLU A 148 8.90 16.51 6.96
C GLU A 148 9.99 16.33 8.01
N GLY A 149 11.18 16.89 7.76
CA GLY A 149 12.38 16.69 8.56
C GLY A 149 12.47 17.52 9.83
N THR A 150 11.43 18.24 10.23
CA THR A 150 11.45 19.07 11.44
C THR A 150 10.11 19.01 12.15
N GLY A 151 10.07 18.33 13.25
CA GLY A 151 8.92 18.28 14.12
C GLY A 151 9.33 18.41 15.58
N PRO A 152 8.38 18.69 16.48
CA PRO A 152 8.62 18.53 17.91
C PRO A 152 9.11 17.11 18.22
N ALA A 153 9.87 16.95 19.29
CA ALA A 153 10.35 15.62 19.71
C ALA A 153 9.21 14.60 19.75
N ASN A 154 9.43 13.41 19.16
CA ASN A 154 8.48 12.33 19.04
C ASN A 154 7.20 12.62 18.22
N SER A 155 7.18 13.74 17.46
CA SER A 155 6.04 14.08 16.59
C SER A 155 6.46 14.08 15.13
N MET A 156 5.68 13.40 14.30
CA MET A 156 5.92 13.35 12.86
C MET A 156 5.01 14.35 12.15
N LEU A 157 5.61 15.18 11.32
CA LEU A 157 4.91 16.02 10.36
C LEU A 157 4.75 15.20 9.07
N MET A 158 3.51 14.87 8.71
CA MET A 158 3.23 14.12 7.48
C MET A 158 2.38 14.96 6.54
N LYS A 159 2.69 14.89 5.25
CA LYS A 159 1.89 15.49 4.18
C LYS A 159 1.47 14.42 3.20
N ASN A 160 0.19 14.41 2.87
CA ASN A 160 -0.36 13.63 1.77
C ASN A 160 -0.84 14.57 0.67
N HIS A 161 -0.71 14.18 -0.57
CA HIS A 161 -1.13 14.99 -1.71
C HIS A 161 -2.09 14.22 -2.59
N LEU A 162 -3.10 14.93 -3.08
CA LEU A 162 -4.11 14.45 -4.02
C LEU A 162 -4.20 15.41 -5.22
N GLN A 163 -4.42 14.87 -6.43
CA GLN A 163 -4.56 15.65 -7.64
C GLN A 163 -5.93 15.44 -8.30
N LYS A 164 -6.50 16.54 -8.82
CA LYS A 164 -7.69 16.54 -9.66
C LYS A 164 -7.48 17.45 -10.86
N ASP A 165 -6.97 16.88 -11.94
CA ASP A 165 -6.84 17.57 -13.22
C ASP A 165 -8.10 17.39 -14.05
N VAL A 166 -8.87 18.44 -14.20
CA VAL A 166 -10.13 18.46 -14.97
C VAL A 166 -10.20 19.68 -15.89
N THR A 167 -11.05 19.63 -16.88
CA THR A 167 -11.31 20.75 -17.80
C THR A 167 -12.78 21.15 -17.71
N PRO A 168 -13.11 22.42 -17.43
CA PRO A 168 -12.19 23.51 -17.03
C PRO A 168 -11.49 23.22 -15.69
N SER A 169 -10.30 23.80 -15.50
CA SER A 169 -9.53 23.61 -14.27
C SER A 169 -10.24 24.20 -13.06
N ILE A 170 -10.08 23.54 -11.92
CA ILE A 170 -10.56 24.02 -10.61
C ILE A 170 -9.46 24.80 -9.88
N ALA A 171 -9.85 25.70 -8.97
CA ALA A 171 -8.91 26.57 -8.26
C ALA A 171 -7.87 25.77 -7.43
N TRP A 172 -8.29 24.68 -6.84
CA TRP A 172 -7.46 23.82 -5.98
C TRP A 172 -7.31 22.42 -6.56
N SER A 173 -6.71 22.30 -7.75
CA SER A 173 -6.47 21.01 -8.41
C SER A 173 -5.51 20.11 -7.65
N GLY A 174 -4.48 20.65 -7.04
CA GLY A 174 -3.57 19.96 -6.13
C GLY A 174 -3.90 20.26 -4.67
N GLN A 175 -4.03 19.24 -3.82
CA GLN A 175 -4.39 19.40 -2.41
C GLN A 175 -3.33 18.78 -1.51
N PHE A 176 -2.61 19.64 -0.78
CA PHE A 176 -1.79 19.21 0.35
C PHE A 176 -2.65 19.00 1.59
N ILE A 177 -2.52 17.86 2.21
CA ILE A 177 -3.19 17.49 3.47
C ILE A 177 -2.09 17.33 4.50
N GLU A 178 -2.00 18.30 5.42
CA GLU A 178 -0.86 18.43 6.33
C GLU A 178 -1.24 18.04 7.76
N HIS A 179 -0.50 17.09 8.30
CA HIS A 179 -0.54 16.76 9.73
C HIS A 179 0.56 17.54 10.44
N SER A 180 0.26 18.81 10.78
CA SER A 180 1.19 19.77 11.39
C SER A 180 0.51 20.55 12.52
N GLY A 181 1.25 21.36 13.25
CA GLY A 181 0.73 22.16 14.37
C GLY A 181 0.07 21.28 15.43
N ALA A 182 -1.19 21.52 15.73
CA ALA A 182 -1.98 20.71 16.69
C ALA A 182 -2.33 19.30 16.18
N ASN A 183 -2.13 19.02 14.89
CA ASN A 183 -2.47 17.75 14.26
C ASN A 183 -1.23 16.90 13.92
N VAL A 184 -0.08 17.16 14.52
CA VAL A 184 1.13 16.35 14.38
C VAL A 184 0.85 14.92 14.87
N LEU A 185 1.50 13.94 14.23
CA LEU A 185 1.35 12.55 14.60
C LEU A 185 2.32 12.20 15.73
N ALA A 186 1.79 11.95 16.91
CA ALA A 186 2.59 11.67 18.10
C ALA A 186 3.09 10.22 18.13
N ASN A 187 4.26 9.99 18.75
CA ASN A 187 4.82 8.66 19.03
C ASN A 187 5.02 7.78 17.77
N MET A 188 5.45 8.41 16.66
CA MET A 188 5.61 7.73 15.37
C MET A 188 7.00 7.11 15.15
N PHE A 189 8.00 7.45 15.96
CA PHE A 189 9.40 7.11 15.70
C PHE A 189 9.89 5.91 16.53
N GLY A 190 10.85 5.16 15.97
CA GLY A 190 11.60 4.08 16.64
C GLY A 190 10.85 2.77 16.81
N THR A 191 9.61 2.67 16.35
CA THR A 191 8.80 1.45 16.38
C THR A 191 7.97 1.32 15.11
N TRP A 192 7.52 0.10 14.81
CA TRP A 192 6.60 -0.12 13.71
C TRP A 192 5.27 0.59 13.97
N LYS A 193 4.78 1.29 12.95
CA LYS A 193 3.48 1.97 12.92
C LYS A 193 2.73 1.62 11.67
N HIS A 194 1.50 1.17 11.83
CA HIS A 194 0.58 1.02 10.72
C HIS A 194 -0.04 2.39 10.41
N VAL A 195 0.25 2.90 9.24
CA VAL A 195 -0.22 4.19 8.75
C VAL A 195 -1.19 3.96 7.60
N VAL A 196 -2.43 4.39 7.77
CA VAL A 196 -3.43 4.35 6.70
C VAL A 196 -4.05 5.72 6.54
N TRP A 197 -4.17 6.16 5.29
CA TRP A 197 -5.02 7.29 4.98
C TRP A 197 -5.96 6.95 3.83
N THR A 198 -7.15 7.53 3.88
CA THR A 198 -8.20 7.30 2.89
C THR A 198 -8.70 8.61 2.33
N TYR A 199 -9.09 8.60 1.07
CA TYR A 199 -9.86 9.68 0.45
C TYR A 199 -11.05 9.10 -0.32
N SER A 200 -12.24 9.61 -0.03
CA SER A 200 -13.48 9.28 -0.74
C SER A 200 -13.85 10.41 -1.71
N GLY A 201 -13.80 10.11 -3.00
CA GLY A 201 -14.23 11.04 -4.05
C GLY A 201 -15.72 11.36 -3.98
N THR A 202 -16.54 10.41 -3.52
CA THR A 202 -18.00 10.60 -3.39
C THR A 202 -18.36 11.61 -2.30
N SER A 203 -17.68 11.56 -1.15
CA SER A 203 -17.97 12.44 0.00
C SER A 203 -16.96 13.57 0.16
N SER A 204 -15.94 13.64 -0.68
CA SER A 204 -14.82 14.58 -0.58
C SER A 204 -14.19 14.59 0.83
N SER A 205 -14.09 13.42 1.44
CA SER A 205 -13.61 13.28 2.81
C SER A 205 -12.32 12.49 2.88
N TYR A 206 -11.41 13.00 3.71
CA TYR A 206 -10.15 12.38 4.07
C TYR A 206 -10.21 11.84 5.49
N SER A 207 -9.60 10.69 5.73
CA SER A 207 -9.39 10.14 7.06
C SER A 207 -7.97 9.59 7.20
N MET A 208 -7.45 9.57 8.42
CA MET A 208 -6.17 8.98 8.75
C MET A 208 -6.28 8.07 9.97
N TYR A 209 -5.50 7.00 9.96
CA TYR A 209 -5.48 5.99 11.00
C TYR A 209 -4.03 5.66 11.35
N ILE A 210 -3.76 5.51 12.64
CA ILE A 210 -2.49 5.01 13.16
C ILE A 210 -2.79 3.80 14.03
N ASP A 211 -2.11 2.68 13.73
CA ASP A 211 -2.28 1.41 14.43
C ASP A 211 -3.77 0.97 14.52
N GLY A 212 -4.48 1.10 13.39
CA GLY A 212 -5.91 0.78 13.25
C GLY A 212 -6.86 1.78 13.90
N LYS A 213 -6.36 2.81 14.58
CA LYS A 213 -7.20 3.82 15.25
C LYS A 213 -7.36 5.06 14.35
N LYS A 214 -8.61 5.41 14.05
CA LYS A 214 -8.95 6.64 13.34
C LYS A 214 -8.57 7.87 14.16
N LEU A 215 -7.95 8.84 13.51
CA LEU A 215 -7.65 10.14 14.11
C LEU A 215 -8.89 11.04 14.07
N ASP A 216 -9.08 11.79 15.15
CA ASP A 216 -10.07 12.88 15.17
C ASP A 216 -9.46 14.11 14.50
N LEU A 217 -9.85 14.35 13.26
CA LEU A 217 -9.32 15.42 12.42
C LEU A 217 -10.30 16.58 12.34
N PRO A 218 -9.82 17.83 12.43
CA PRO A 218 -10.69 19.00 12.20
C PRO A 218 -11.25 18.99 10.77
N ALA A 219 -12.38 19.63 10.58
CA ALA A 219 -13.05 19.70 9.27
C ALA A 219 -12.15 20.27 8.16
N SER A 220 -11.24 21.18 8.48
CA SER A 220 -10.25 21.75 7.55
C SER A 220 -9.27 20.72 6.97
N ILE A 221 -9.07 19.60 7.66
CA ILE A 221 -8.28 18.46 7.17
C ILE A 221 -9.20 17.38 6.59
N ALA A 222 -10.25 17.02 7.34
CA ALA A 222 -11.11 15.90 6.99
C ALA A 222 -12.02 16.16 5.78
N LYS A 223 -12.36 17.42 5.46
CA LYS A 223 -13.18 17.81 4.32
C LYS A 223 -12.33 18.47 3.26
N ARG A 224 -12.51 18.05 2.00
CA ARG A 224 -11.76 18.60 0.86
C ARG A 224 -12.71 19.30 -0.11
N TYR A 225 -12.31 20.45 -0.59
CA TYR A 225 -13.12 21.30 -1.46
C TYR A 225 -12.35 21.70 -2.72
N ALA A 226 -13.06 21.89 -3.81
CA ALA A 226 -12.50 22.41 -5.06
C ALA A 226 -12.22 23.93 -5.00
N SER A 227 -12.75 24.60 -4.00
CA SER A 227 -12.55 26.01 -3.68
C SER A 227 -12.03 26.15 -2.24
N ASP A 228 -12.22 27.28 -1.61
CA ASP A 228 -11.79 27.50 -0.22
C ASP A 228 -12.45 26.47 0.73
N PRO A 229 -11.65 25.63 1.42
CA PRO A 229 -12.17 24.59 2.31
C PRO A 229 -12.87 25.14 3.55
N LEU A 230 -12.62 26.40 3.92
CA LEU A 230 -13.22 27.01 5.11
C LEU A 230 -14.62 27.59 4.86
N THR A 231 -15.01 27.78 3.61
CA THR A 231 -16.29 28.41 3.24
C THR A 231 -17.38 27.43 2.87
N GLY A 232 -17.11 26.11 2.93
CA GLY A 232 -18.10 25.09 2.57
C GLY A 232 -18.44 25.08 1.07
N GLY A 233 -17.46 25.37 0.24
CA GLY A 233 -17.59 25.37 -1.22
C GLY A 233 -17.92 24.00 -1.81
N VAL A 234 -17.84 23.88 -3.12
CA VAL A 234 -18.07 22.63 -3.84
C VAL A 234 -17.06 21.59 -3.41
N GLY A 235 -17.52 20.39 -3.05
CA GLY A 235 -16.66 19.28 -2.66
C GLY A 235 -15.63 18.96 -3.74
N TYR A 236 -14.44 18.54 -3.32
CA TYR A 236 -13.34 18.22 -4.24
C TYR A 236 -13.71 17.11 -5.23
N GLY A 237 -14.49 16.11 -4.77
CA GLY A 237 -15.03 15.07 -5.63
C GLY A 237 -14.00 14.02 -6.02
N GLU A 238 -14.23 13.34 -7.13
CA GLU A 238 -13.35 12.28 -7.61
C GLU A 238 -11.97 12.79 -7.99
N LEU A 239 -10.93 11.97 -7.71
CA LEU A 239 -9.56 12.22 -8.16
C LEU A 239 -9.48 12.15 -9.69
N ALA A 240 -8.53 12.86 -10.25
CA ALA A 240 -8.22 12.82 -11.67
C ALA A 240 -6.71 13.02 -11.85
N ASN A 241 -5.98 11.93 -11.97
CA ASN A 241 -4.54 11.97 -12.24
C ASN A 241 -4.30 12.22 -13.72
N SER A 242 -3.20 12.89 -14.04
CA SER A 242 -2.81 13.13 -15.42
C SER A 242 -1.30 12.97 -15.61
N ASN A 243 -0.89 12.77 -16.87
CA ASN A 243 0.52 12.70 -17.24
C ASN A 243 1.36 11.75 -16.38
N VAL A 244 0.74 10.64 -15.96
CA VAL A 244 1.38 9.58 -15.19
C VAL A 244 2.26 8.75 -16.12
N SER A 245 3.51 8.54 -15.75
CA SER A 245 4.44 7.70 -16.52
C SER A 245 5.21 6.70 -15.67
N LYS A 246 5.25 6.92 -14.36
CA LYS A 246 6.07 6.14 -13.42
C LYS A 246 5.38 6.04 -12.07
N PHE A 247 5.91 5.15 -11.23
CA PHE A 247 5.64 5.09 -9.79
C PHE A 247 6.97 4.97 -9.06
N ILE A 248 7.10 5.60 -7.89
CA ILE A 248 8.36 5.58 -7.13
C ILE A 248 8.06 5.34 -5.65
N ILE A 249 8.89 4.53 -5.00
CA ILE A 249 8.89 4.28 -3.56
C ILE A 249 10.23 4.78 -2.99
N GLY A 250 10.18 5.53 -1.90
CA GLY A 250 11.36 6.02 -1.19
C GLY A 250 12.07 7.21 -1.83
N GLY A 251 11.45 7.87 -2.80
CA GLY A 251 12.06 9.02 -3.48
C GLY A 251 11.06 9.96 -4.14
N PHE A 252 11.54 11.13 -4.55
CA PHE A 252 10.81 12.11 -5.35
C PHE A 252 10.97 11.84 -6.84
N GLN A 253 10.03 12.35 -7.65
CA GLN A 253 10.12 12.26 -9.11
C GLN A 253 11.40 12.90 -9.67
N GLN A 254 11.94 13.92 -9.02
CA GLN A 254 13.18 14.59 -9.41
C GLN A 254 14.43 13.69 -9.26
N HIS A 255 14.38 12.65 -8.42
CA HIS A 255 15.45 11.64 -8.37
C HIS A 255 15.55 10.81 -9.66
N LEU A 256 14.52 10.85 -10.51
CA LEU A 256 14.50 10.16 -11.81
C LEU A 256 15.15 10.99 -12.94
N GLY A 257 15.50 12.26 -12.69
CA GLY A 257 16.04 13.17 -13.69
C GLY A 257 14.96 13.71 -14.64
N ALA A 258 15.27 13.75 -15.93
CA ALA A 258 14.31 14.25 -16.93
C ALA A 258 13.00 13.43 -16.94
N PRO A 259 11.82 14.09 -17.11
CA PRO A 259 11.62 15.50 -17.43
C PRO A 259 11.61 16.45 -16.21
N TRP A 260 11.76 15.95 -14.97
CA TRP A 260 11.56 16.72 -13.73
C TRP A 260 12.77 17.56 -13.28
N GLY A 261 13.92 17.39 -13.92
CA GLY A 261 15.18 18.03 -13.52
C GLY A 261 15.88 17.29 -12.37
N ALA A 262 16.82 17.96 -11.74
CA ALA A 262 17.53 17.43 -10.57
C ALA A 262 16.74 17.65 -9.28
N ALA A 263 16.89 16.72 -8.33
CA ALA A 263 16.32 16.89 -7.00
C ALA A 263 17.01 18.04 -6.24
N ASP A 264 16.21 18.86 -5.58
CA ASP A 264 16.70 19.89 -4.64
C ASP A 264 17.23 19.24 -3.36
N GLY A 265 18.11 19.93 -2.66
CA GLY A 265 18.75 19.42 -1.44
C GLY A 265 17.80 19.08 -0.28
N TRP A 266 16.56 19.57 -0.32
CA TRP A 266 15.51 19.23 0.67
C TRP A 266 14.69 18.00 0.29
N MET A 267 14.81 17.49 -0.94
CA MET A 267 14.14 16.30 -1.42
C MET A 267 14.92 15.06 -1.01
N LEU A 268 14.57 14.50 0.14
CA LEU A 268 15.31 13.37 0.72
C LEU A 268 14.69 12.04 0.34
N ASN A 269 15.54 11.03 0.19
CA ASN A 269 15.07 9.65 0.13
C ASN A 269 14.56 9.18 1.51
N TYR A 270 13.61 8.24 1.51
CA TYR A 270 13.16 7.60 2.74
C TYR A 270 14.26 6.73 3.35
N THR A 271 14.54 6.88 4.65
CA THR A 271 15.63 6.18 5.34
C THR A 271 15.16 5.15 6.37
N GLY A 272 13.83 4.98 6.54
CA GLY A 272 13.24 4.00 7.45
C GLY A 272 13.03 2.62 6.82
N LEU A 273 12.31 1.78 7.56
CA LEU A 273 11.77 0.51 7.08
C LEU A 273 10.32 0.72 6.62
N MET A 274 9.95 0.10 5.51
CA MET A 274 8.56 0.09 4.99
C MET A 274 8.17 -1.35 4.65
N ASP A 275 6.95 -1.72 5.05
CA ASP A 275 6.43 -3.07 4.85
C ASP A 275 4.94 -3.07 4.53
N GLU A 276 4.44 -4.14 3.91
CA GLU A 276 3.02 -4.36 3.56
C GLU A 276 2.38 -3.11 2.95
N PHE A 277 3.08 -2.46 2.01
CA PHE A 277 2.54 -1.27 1.33
C PHE A 277 1.43 -1.66 0.35
N ARG A 278 0.27 -1.05 0.52
CA ARG A 278 -0.95 -1.35 -0.25
C ARG A 278 -1.64 -0.09 -0.75
N ILE A 279 -2.22 -0.19 -1.94
CA ILE A 279 -3.11 0.84 -2.50
C ILE A 279 -4.43 0.18 -2.88
N TYR A 280 -5.53 0.78 -2.42
CA TYR A 280 -6.89 0.39 -2.78
C TYR A 280 -7.54 1.52 -3.59
N LYS A 281 -8.37 1.17 -4.57
CA LYS A 281 -9.13 2.13 -5.41
C LYS A 281 -10.41 2.66 -4.76
N THR A 282 -10.62 2.39 -3.47
CA THR A 282 -11.74 2.85 -2.65
C THR A 282 -11.24 3.41 -1.33
N ALA A 283 -12.03 4.25 -0.67
CA ALA A 283 -11.83 4.59 0.72
C ALA A 283 -12.32 3.41 1.57
N LEU A 284 -11.40 2.72 2.26
CA LEU A 284 -11.76 1.65 3.19
C LEU A 284 -12.59 2.19 4.35
N SER A 285 -13.51 1.39 4.84
CA SER A 285 -14.27 1.67 6.07
C SER A 285 -13.37 1.52 7.30
N ASP A 286 -13.82 2.13 8.41
CA ASP A 286 -13.13 2.04 9.70
C ASP A 286 -12.92 0.57 10.13
N ASN A 287 -13.92 -0.31 9.90
CA ASN A 287 -13.83 -1.74 10.22
C ASN A 287 -12.80 -2.49 9.36
N GLU A 288 -12.71 -2.16 8.06
CA GLU A 288 -11.72 -2.74 7.16
C GLU A 288 -10.30 -2.33 7.55
N VAL A 289 -10.09 -1.06 7.92
CA VAL A 289 -8.77 -0.59 8.39
C VAL A 289 -8.38 -1.27 9.70
N VAL A 290 -9.31 -1.43 10.65
CA VAL A 290 -9.06 -2.15 11.90
C VAL A 290 -8.74 -3.62 11.65
N ALA A 291 -9.48 -4.26 10.74
CA ALA A 291 -9.23 -5.66 10.37
C ALA A 291 -7.84 -5.82 9.72
N LEU A 292 -7.50 -4.95 8.76
CA LEU A 292 -6.21 -4.96 8.08
C LEU A 292 -5.05 -4.84 9.08
N TYR A 293 -5.11 -3.84 9.98
CA TYR A 293 -4.12 -3.65 11.04
C TYR A 293 -3.92 -4.90 11.89
N LYS A 294 -5.02 -5.48 12.39
CA LYS A 294 -4.96 -6.64 13.28
C LYS A 294 -4.42 -7.88 12.57
N LEU A 295 -4.90 -8.15 11.36
CA LEU A 295 -4.47 -9.30 10.57
C LEU A 295 -2.98 -9.23 10.21
N GLU A 296 -2.50 -8.08 9.76
CA GLU A 296 -1.08 -7.90 9.45
C GLU A 296 -0.20 -8.00 10.71
N LYS A 297 -0.65 -7.41 11.83
CA LYS A 297 0.04 -7.52 13.12
C LYS A 297 0.12 -8.97 13.62
N ASP A 298 -0.91 -9.77 13.34
CA ASP A 298 -0.97 -11.20 13.67
C ASP A 298 -0.30 -12.08 12.61
N ASN A 299 0.38 -11.47 11.63
CA ASN A 299 1.06 -12.14 10.52
C ASN A 299 0.12 -12.99 9.63
N ARG A 300 -1.09 -12.52 9.41
CA ARG A 300 -2.18 -13.19 8.69
C ARG A 300 -2.53 -12.52 7.37
#